data_73af62cc4a0be22c4924d745bb113364
#
_entry.id   73af62cc4a0be22c4924d745bb113364
#
_cell.length_a   1.000
_cell.length_b   1.000
_cell.length_c   1.000
_cell.angle_alpha   90.00
_cell.angle_beta   90.00
_cell.angle_gamma   90.00
#
_symmetry.space_group_name_H-M   'P 1'
#
loop_
_entity.id
_entity.type
_entity.pdbx_description
1 polymer ?
#
loop_
_entity_poly.entity_id
_entity_poly.type
_entity_poly.pdbx_seq_one_letter_code
_entity_poly.pdbx_strand_id
1 'polypeptide(L)'
;MKKPAANIKYRILSVLSVISVLFIWELVTDILHLISPMMLPSPAKVLNTFIYKLCGGVNPDGATLLQHIAASMKIALGGYVVGVIIGVPLGIAMAWNRKFEMFAKPLFDIIRPIPALAWIPLMILWLGIGYWSKVGIIFFAAFISATINSYAGIKRTSQVHLWVASTFGATNMQMLFKVAIPTALPMIFTGLRLALG
;
A
#
# COMPACT_ATOMS: atom_id res chain seq x y z
N MET A 1 28.41 3.77 -16.72
CA MET A 1 28.31 2.32 -16.46
C MET A 1 27.50 1.69 -17.60
N LYS A 2 28.13 0.90 -18.50
CA LYS A 2 27.44 0.15 -19.55
C LYS A 2 26.61 -0.95 -18.88
N LYS A 3 25.27 -0.94 -19.07
CA LYS A 3 24.41 -2.07 -18.70
C LYS A 3 24.94 -3.32 -19.39
N PRO A 4 25.24 -4.43 -18.68
CA PRO A 4 25.66 -5.65 -19.35
C PRO A 4 24.52 -6.09 -20.28
N ALA A 5 24.84 -6.35 -21.53
CA ALA A 5 23.91 -6.93 -22.49
C ALA A 5 23.37 -8.21 -21.87
N ALA A 6 22.06 -8.22 -21.59
CA ALA A 6 21.41 -9.38 -20.95
C ALA A 6 21.64 -10.58 -21.87
N ASN A 7 22.50 -11.51 -21.43
CA ASN A 7 22.92 -12.66 -22.18
C ASN A 7 21.67 -13.43 -22.64
N ILE A 8 21.53 -13.70 -23.93
CA ILE A 8 20.37 -14.38 -24.51
C ILE A 8 19.97 -15.64 -23.73
N LYS A 9 20.98 -16.35 -23.17
CA LYS A 9 20.76 -17.51 -22.29
C LYS A 9 19.91 -17.20 -21.07
N TYR A 10 20.14 -16.06 -20.37
CA TYR A 10 19.34 -15.69 -19.21
C TYR A 10 17.92 -15.28 -19.56
N ARG A 11 17.71 -14.67 -20.74
CA ARG A 11 16.36 -14.38 -21.25
C ARG A 11 15.59 -15.66 -21.56
N ILE A 12 16.23 -16.63 -22.20
CA ILE A 12 15.62 -17.92 -22.49
C ILE A 12 15.28 -18.65 -21.17
N LEU A 13 16.19 -18.68 -20.20
CA LEU A 13 15.93 -19.30 -18.89
C LEU A 13 14.74 -18.62 -18.18
N SER A 14 14.65 -17.29 -18.23
CA SER A 14 13.54 -16.56 -17.61
C SER A 14 12.20 -16.91 -18.28
N VAL A 15 12.16 -17.00 -19.61
CA VAL A 15 10.95 -17.38 -20.34
C VAL A 15 10.56 -18.83 -20.03
N LEU A 16 11.53 -19.74 -20.05
CA LEU A 16 11.30 -21.14 -19.70
C LEU A 16 10.77 -21.30 -18.26
N SER A 17 11.30 -20.53 -17.31
CA SER A 17 10.82 -20.53 -15.93
C SER A 17 9.35 -20.12 -15.83
N VAL A 18 8.95 -19.05 -16.51
CA VAL A 18 7.54 -18.60 -16.52
C VAL A 18 6.63 -19.64 -17.17
N ILE A 19 7.05 -20.19 -18.33
CA ILE A 19 6.29 -21.24 -19.03
C ILE A 19 6.14 -22.48 -18.14
N SER A 20 7.22 -22.89 -17.46
CA SER A 20 7.18 -24.05 -16.57
C SER A 20 6.19 -23.86 -15.41
N VAL A 21 6.16 -22.68 -14.81
CA VAL A 21 5.20 -22.37 -13.73
C VAL A 21 3.77 -22.41 -14.24
N LEU A 22 3.50 -21.78 -15.38
CA LEU A 22 2.16 -21.79 -15.99
C LEU A 22 1.73 -23.20 -16.39
N PHE A 23 2.66 -24.00 -16.93
CA PHE A 23 2.38 -25.41 -17.29
C PHE A 23 2.07 -26.27 -16.06
N ILE A 24 2.86 -26.13 -14.98
CA ILE A 24 2.59 -26.85 -13.72
C ILE A 24 1.23 -26.43 -13.15
N TRP A 25 0.90 -25.14 -13.19
CA TRP A 25 -0.39 -24.66 -12.73
C TRP A 25 -1.54 -25.23 -13.56
N GLU A 26 -1.48 -25.21 -14.89
CA GLU A 26 -2.48 -25.80 -15.77
C GLU A 26 -2.63 -27.32 -15.51
N LEU A 27 -1.48 -28.01 -15.38
CA LEU A 27 -1.43 -29.45 -15.13
C LEU A 27 -2.14 -29.85 -13.83
N VAL A 28 -1.89 -29.09 -12.75
CA VAL A 28 -2.47 -29.37 -11.41
C VAL A 28 -3.96 -29.05 -11.37
N THR A 29 -4.41 -28.02 -12.08
CA THR A 29 -5.79 -27.50 -11.96
C THR A 29 -6.74 -28.09 -13.01
N ASP A 30 -6.32 -28.20 -14.28
CA ASP A 30 -7.23 -28.60 -15.37
C ASP A 30 -6.98 -30.01 -15.89
N ILE A 31 -5.75 -30.57 -15.77
CA ILE A 31 -5.42 -31.90 -16.23
C ILE A 31 -5.57 -32.94 -15.10
N LEU A 32 -4.94 -32.67 -13.96
CA LEU A 32 -4.95 -33.62 -12.83
C LEU A 32 -6.15 -33.41 -11.87
N HIS A 33 -6.86 -32.27 -12.00
CA HIS A 33 -7.99 -31.89 -11.15
C HIS A 33 -7.70 -32.01 -9.63
N LEU A 34 -6.43 -31.79 -9.20
CA LEU A 34 -6.02 -31.92 -7.81
C LEU A 34 -6.59 -30.77 -6.94
N ILE A 35 -6.92 -29.62 -7.54
CA ILE A 35 -7.48 -28.46 -6.86
C ILE A 35 -8.80 -28.09 -7.52
N SER A 36 -9.83 -27.88 -6.69
CA SER A 36 -11.14 -27.45 -7.19
C SER A 36 -11.03 -26.14 -7.99
N PRO A 37 -11.67 -26.04 -9.18
CA PRO A 37 -11.71 -24.79 -9.96
C PRO A 37 -12.30 -23.60 -9.20
N MET A 38 -13.04 -23.85 -8.13
CA MET A 38 -13.60 -22.82 -7.24
C MET A 38 -12.53 -22.18 -6.35
N MET A 39 -11.49 -22.95 -5.99
CA MET A 39 -10.35 -22.46 -5.18
C MET A 39 -9.26 -21.84 -6.06
N LEU A 40 -8.93 -22.52 -7.16
CA LEU A 40 -7.89 -22.08 -8.08
C LEU A 40 -8.29 -22.42 -9.53
N PRO A 41 -8.82 -21.47 -10.31
CA PRO A 41 -9.12 -21.70 -11.73
C PRO A 41 -7.82 -21.89 -12.52
N SER A 42 -7.89 -22.64 -13.64
CA SER A 42 -6.73 -22.84 -14.51
C SER A 42 -6.33 -21.55 -15.26
N PRO A 43 -5.05 -21.38 -15.63
CA PRO A 43 -4.58 -20.27 -16.47
C PRO A 43 -5.43 -20.04 -17.71
N ALA A 44 -5.84 -21.07 -18.40
CA ALA A 44 -6.69 -20.98 -19.58
C ALA A 44 -8.07 -20.38 -19.25
N LYS A 45 -8.70 -20.81 -18.15
CA LYS A 45 -9.99 -20.24 -17.70
C LYS A 45 -9.85 -18.78 -17.28
N VAL A 46 -8.77 -18.42 -16.57
CA VAL A 46 -8.49 -17.04 -16.19
C VAL A 46 -8.34 -16.16 -17.45
N LEU A 47 -7.55 -16.60 -18.44
CA LEU A 47 -7.33 -15.86 -19.68
C LEU A 47 -8.65 -15.70 -20.47
N ASN A 48 -9.43 -16.75 -20.61
CA ASN A 48 -10.70 -16.71 -21.31
C ASN A 48 -11.69 -15.75 -20.63
N THR A 49 -11.79 -15.81 -19.30
CA THR A 49 -12.65 -14.90 -18.53
C THR A 49 -12.18 -13.46 -18.67
N PHE A 50 -10.88 -13.23 -18.64
CA PHE A 50 -10.30 -11.91 -18.81
C PHE A 50 -10.61 -11.31 -20.20
N ILE A 51 -10.40 -12.10 -21.28
CA ILE A 51 -10.73 -11.66 -22.63
C ILE A 51 -12.22 -11.40 -22.76
N TYR A 52 -13.07 -12.30 -22.25
CA TYR A 52 -14.52 -12.11 -22.25
C TYR A 52 -14.95 -10.83 -21.55
N LYS A 53 -14.37 -10.52 -20.39
CA LYS A 53 -14.64 -9.30 -19.63
C LYS A 53 -14.10 -8.05 -20.34
N LEU A 54 -12.95 -8.13 -21.04
CA LEU A 54 -12.43 -7.04 -21.88
C LEU A 54 -13.37 -6.70 -23.03
N CYS A 55 -14.02 -7.70 -23.61
CA CYS A 55 -15.01 -7.52 -24.68
C CYS A 55 -16.39 -7.06 -24.18
N GLY A 56 -16.50 -6.64 -22.90
CA GLY A 56 -17.76 -6.14 -22.33
C GLY A 56 -18.65 -7.21 -21.72
N GLY A 57 -18.16 -8.44 -21.54
CA GLY A 57 -18.90 -9.52 -20.90
C GLY A 57 -19.28 -9.20 -19.45
N VAL A 58 -20.53 -9.49 -19.07
CA VAL A 58 -21.07 -9.19 -17.74
C VAL A 58 -21.23 -10.41 -16.83
N ASN A 59 -21.23 -11.63 -17.41
CA ASN A 59 -21.37 -12.86 -16.63
C ASN A 59 -20.05 -13.28 -15.96
N PRO A 60 -20.07 -14.02 -14.84
CA PRO A 60 -21.26 -14.49 -14.08
C PRO A 60 -21.79 -13.47 -13.06
N ASP A 61 -21.12 -12.36 -12.80
CA ASP A 61 -21.35 -11.44 -11.69
C ASP A 61 -22.17 -10.18 -12.04
N GLY A 62 -22.63 -10.06 -13.29
CA GLY A 62 -23.50 -8.98 -13.73
C GLY A 62 -22.80 -7.63 -13.97
N ALA A 63 -21.44 -7.58 -13.93
CA ALA A 63 -20.68 -6.34 -14.09
C ALA A 63 -19.55 -6.46 -15.12
N THR A 64 -19.24 -5.38 -15.81
CA THR A 64 -18.11 -5.30 -16.75
C THR A 64 -16.77 -5.15 -16.01
N LEU A 65 -15.67 -5.44 -16.69
CA LEU A 65 -14.32 -5.23 -16.13
C LEU A 65 -14.11 -3.79 -15.67
N LEU A 66 -14.59 -2.81 -16.43
CA LEU A 66 -14.46 -1.40 -16.08
C LEU A 66 -15.22 -1.04 -14.79
N GLN A 67 -16.39 -1.62 -14.58
CA GLN A 67 -17.16 -1.44 -13.34
C GLN A 67 -16.42 -2.03 -12.14
N HIS A 68 -15.79 -3.21 -12.29
CA HIS A 68 -14.96 -3.81 -11.24
C HIS A 68 -13.74 -2.96 -10.92
N ILE A 69 -13.05 -2.46 -11.94
CA ILE A 69 -11.89 -1.56 -11.75
C ILE A 69 -12.33 -0.28 -11.03
N ALA A 70 -13.41 0.36 -11.48
CA ALA A 70 -13.92 1.58 -10.86
C ALA A 70 -14.33 1.35 -9.39
N ALA A 71 -15.01 0.25 -9.09
CA ALA A 71 -15.38 -0.11 -7.73
C ALA A 71 -14.15 -0.36 -6.84
N SER A 72 -13.17 -1.09 -7.34
CA SER A 72 -11.92 -1.36 -6.62
C SER A 72 -11.11 -0.09 -6.37
N MET A 73 -10.99 0.77 -7.39
CA MET A 73 -10.31 2.07 -7.26
C MET A 73 -10.99 2.98 -6.25
N LYS A 74 -12.33 3.02 -6.24
CA LYS A 74 -13.09 3.81 -5.27
C LYS A 74 -12.84 3.37 -3.83
N ILE A 75 -12.78 2.06 -3.59
CA ILE A 75 -12.48 1.49 -2.27
C ILE A 75 -11.02 1.78 -1.89
N ALA A 76 -10.09 1.51 -2.79
CA ALA A 76 -8.67 1.68 -2.55
C ALA A 76 -8.32 3.15 -2.26
N LEU A 77 -8.76 4.07 -3.13
CA LEU A 77 -8.51 5.50 -2.95
C LEU A 77 -9.23 6.05 -1.71
N GLY A 78 -10.44 5.59 -1.40
CA GLY A 78 -11.17 6.00 -0.21
C GLY A 78 -10.39 5.72 1.08
N GLY A 79 -9.95 4.48 1.28
CA GLY A 79 -9.15 4.10 2.44
C GLY A 79 -7.78 4.76 2.46
N TYR A 80 -7.10 4.79 1.32
CA TYR A 80 -5.79 5.43 1.18
C TYR A 80 -5.82 6.91 1.54
N VAL A 81 -6.70 7.70 0.92
CA VAL A 81 -6.77 9.16 1.14
C VAL A 81 -7.04 9.49 2.61
N VAL A 82 -8.00 8.82 3.22
CA VAL A 82 -8.32 9.04 4.64
C VAL A 82 -7.13 8.63 5.52
N GLY A 83 -6.48 7.49 5.24
CA GLY A 83 -5.30 7.01 5.96
C GLY A 83 -4.13 8.00 5.89
N VAL A 84 -3.88 8.57 4.71
CA VAL A 84 -2.81 9.56 4.49
C VAL A 84 -3.13 10.89 5.16
N ILE A 85 -4.35 11.41 5.01
CA ILE A 85 -4.77 12.69 5.60
C ILE A 85 -4.63 12.68 7.13
N ILE A 86 -4.86 11.54 7.76
CA ILE A 86 -4.73 11.39 9.21
C ILE A 86 -3.30 10.98 9.59
N GLY A 87 -2.70 10.03 8.86
CA GLY A 87 -1.41 9.44 9.22
C GLY A 87 -0.24 10.41 9.06
N VAL A 88 -0.20 11.19 7.98
CA VAL A 88 0.91 12.12 7.75
C VAL A 88 0.97 13.20 8.84
N PRO A 89 -0.11 13.94 9.14
CA PRO A 89 -0.08 14.94 10.22
C PRO A 89 0.22 14.34 11.60
N LEU A 90 -0.32 13.14 11.90
CA LEU A 90 -0.04 12.45 13.15
C LEU A 90 1.46 12.12 13.28
N GLY A 91 2.07 11.56 12.24
CA GLY A 91 3.50 11.26 12.22
C GLY A 91 4.37 12.51 12.41
N ILE A 92 4.03 13.59 11.70
CA ILE A 92 4.72 14.89 11.83
C ILE A 92 4.56 15.44 13.24
N ALA A 93 3.35 15.46 13.79
CA ALA A 93 3.07 15.99 15.12
C ALA A 93 3.80 15.20 16.22
N MET A 94 3.80 13.88 16.16
CA MET A 94 4.56 13.03 17.09
C MET A 94 6.07 13.29 16.99
N ALA A 95 6.59 13.45 15.78
CA ALA A 95 8.03 13.66 15.60
C ALA A 95 8.51 15.04 16.07
N TRP A 96 7.67 16.06 15.91
CA TRP A 96 8.02 17.45 16.20
C TRP A 96 7.79 17.85 17.66
N ASN A 97 6.70 17.39 18.27
CA ASN A 97 6.32 17.76 19.63
C ASN A 97 6.58 16.62 20.62
N ARG A 98 7.57 16.80 21.51
CA ARG A 98 7.96 15.79 22.50
C ARG A 98 6.82 15.38 23.45
N LYS A 99 5.99 16.33 23.88
CA LYS A 99 4.85 16.01 24.77
C LYS A 99 3.80 15.16 24.06
N PHE A 100 3.51 15.53 22.82
CA PHE A 100 2.59 14.77 21.98
C PHE A 100 3.15 13.40 21.62
N GLU A 101 4.45 13.28 21.37
CA GLU A 101 5.14 12.01 21.16
C GLU A 101 4.95 11.06 22.35
N MET A 102 5.20 11.54 23.57
CA MET A 102 5.05 10.73 24.78
C MET A 102 3.61 10.23 25.00
N PHE A 103 2.61 10.97 24.55
CA PHE A 103 1.20 10.59 24.65
C PHE A 103 0.76 9.65 23.50
N ALA A 104 1.01 10.04 22.27
CA ALA A 104 0.44 9.36 21.09
C ALA A 104 1.24 8.13 20.65
N LYS A 105 2.57 8.15 20.81
CA LYS A 105 3.44 7.08 20.37
C LYS A 105 3.16 5.73 21.04
N PRO A 106 2.94 5.61 22.35
CA PRO A 106 2.60 4.33 22.97
C PRO A 106 1.31 3.73 22.41
N LEU A 107 0.28 4.57 22.17
CA LEU A 107 -0.99 4.13 21.59
C LEU A 107 -0.79 3.63 20.15
N PHE A 108 0.01 4.35 19.38
CA PHE A 108 0.35 3.98 18.01
C PHE A 108 1.17 2.69 17.96
N ASP A 109 2.13 2.51 18.86
CA ASP A 109 3.00 1.34 18.93
C ASP A 109 2.24 0.05 19.32
N ILE A 110 1.07 0.15 19.96
CA ILE A 110 0.15 -0.98 20.21
C ILE A 110 -0.55 -1.41 18.90
N ILE A 111 -0.97 -0.45 18.08
CA ILE A 111 -1.72 -0.72 16.85
C ILE A 111 -0.79 -1.16 15.71
N ARG A 112 0.40 -0.59 15.64
CA ARG A 112 1.37 -0.79 14.55
C ARG A 112 1.71 -2.24 14.22
N PRO A 113 1.94 -3.16 15.19
CA PRO A 113 2.32 -4.55 14.88
C PRO A 113 1.15 -5.40 14.38
N ILE A 114 -0.10 -4.90 14.44
CA ILE A 114 -1.26 -5.66 14.00
C ILE A 114 -1.32 -5.62 12.47
N PRO A 115 -1.22 -6.79 11.77
CA PRO A 115 -1.36 -6.84 10.33
C PRO A 115 -2.71 -6.29 9.86
N ALA A 116 -2.73 -5.56 8.74
CA ALA A 116 -3.98 -4.98 8.22
C ALA A 116 -5.08 -6.04 8.01
N LEU A 117 -4.73 -7.26 7.61
CA LEU A 117 -5.66 -8.37 7.44
C LEU A 117 -6.30 -8.84 8.75
N ALA A 118 -5.63 -8.68 9.88
CA ALA A 118 -6.19 -9.04 11.18
C ALA A 118 -7.36 -8.14 11.61
N TRP A 119 -7.51 -6.97 11.00
CA TRP A 119 -8.64 -6.08 11.24
C TRP A 119 -9.94 -6.52 10.52
N ILE A 120 -9.87 -7.48 9.59
CA ILE A 120 -11.05 -7.91 8.79
C ILE A 120 -12.26 -8.29 9.65
N PRO A 121 -12.14 -9.21 10.64
CA PRO A 121 -13.29 -9.59 11.46
C PRO A 121 -13.89 -8.41 12.22
N LEU A 122 -13.03 -7.54 12.74
CA LEU A 122 -13.45 -6.37 13.51
C LEU A 122 -14.14 -5.32 12.63
N MET A 123 -13.61 -5.08 11.43
CA MET A 123 -14.24 -4.19 10.46
C MET A 123 -15.61 -4.69 10.01
N ILE A 124 -15.75 -6.00 9.81
CA ILE A 124 -17.05 -6.61 9.47
C ILE A 124 -18.02 -6.47 10.64
N LEU A 125 -17.56 -6.69 11.87
CA LEU A 125 -18.40 -6.58 13.06
C LEU A 125 -18.90 -5.14 13.29
N TRP A 126 -18.04 -4.14 13.09
CA TRP A 126 -18.39 -2.73 13.35
C TRP A 126 -19.12 -2.06 12.18
N LEU A 127 -18.73 -2.35 10.95
CA LEU A 127 -19.19 -1.64 9.75
C LEU A 127 -20.05 -2.50 8.82
N GLY A 128 -20.26 -3.78 9.18
CA GLY A 128 -20.99 -4.74 8.35
C GLY A 128 -20.17 -5.22 7.15
N ILE A 129 -20.75 -6.17 6.41
CA ILE A 129 -20.17 -6.66 5.15
C ILE A 129 -20.47 -5.64 4.05
N GLY A 130 -19.43 -5.04 3.45
CA GLY A 130 -19.66 -4.12 2.34
C GLY A 130 -18.51 -3.16 2.06
N TYR A 131 -18.87 -2.00 1.54
CA TYR A 131 -17.95 -0.94 1.12
C TYR A 131 -17.09 -0.42 2.28
N TRP A 132 -17.73 -0.06 3.39
CA TRP A 132 -17.05 0.62 4.50
C TRP A 132 -16.06 -0.26 5.25
N SER A 133 -16.34 -1.55 5.41
CA SER A 133 -15.38 -2.49 6.01
C SER A 133 -14.12 -2.63 5.18
N LYS A 134 -14.25 -2.69 3.84
CA LYS A 134 -13.11 -2.74 2.93
C LYS A 134 -12.28 -1.45 2.98
N VAL A 135 -12.95 -0.30 2.96
CA VAL A 135 -12.30 1.02 3.11
C VAL A 135 -11.56 1.11 4.44
N GLY A 136 -12.16 0.62 5.54
CA GLY A 136 -11.54 0.61 6.86
C GLY A 136 -10.24 -0.22 6.94
N ILE A 137 -10.20 -1.38 6.29
CA ILE A 137 -8.97 -2.20 6.24
C ILE A 137 -7.85 -1.47 5.51
N ILE A 138 -8.15 -0.87 4.35
CA ILE A 138 -7.17 -0.11 3.55
C ILE A 138 -6.74 1.15 4.31
N PHE A 139 -7.67 1.79 5.02
CA PHE A 139 -7.35 2.92 5.91
C PHE A 139 -6.27 2.56 6.92
N PHE A 140 -6.39 1.43 7.65
CA PHE A 140 -5.37 1.04 8.63
C PHE A 140 -4.02 0.78 8.00
N ALA A 141 -3.97 0.11 6.86
CA ALA A 141 -2.72 -0.13 6.13
C ALA A 141 -2.04 1.19 5.74
N ALA A 142 -2.79 2.10 5.13
CA ALA A 142 -2.30 3.40 4.69
C ALA A 142 -1.91 4.31 5.87
N PHE A 143 -2.74 4.36 6.92
CA PHE A 143 -2.52 5.14 8.13
C PHE A 143 -1.21 4.76 8.83
N ILE A 144 -0.98 3.46 9.05
CA ILE A 144 0.23 2.97 9.71
C ILE A 144 1.47 3.31 8.89
N SER A 145 1.46 3.03 7.58
CA SER A 145 2.58 3.31 6.68
C SER A 145 2.90 4.80 6.60
N ALA A 146 1.88 5.64 6.39
CA ALA A 146 2.03 7.08 6.31
C ALA A 146 2.57 7.68 7.62
N THR A 147 2.06 7.23 8.77
CA THR A 147 2.49 7.73 10.09
C THR A 147 3.94 7.40 10.37
N ILE A 148 4.36 6.14 10.15
CA ILE A 148 5.75 5.71 10.42
C ILE A 148 6.74 6.48 9.58
N ASN A 149 6.48 6.60 8.27
CA ASN A 149 7.42 7.25 7.35
C ASN A 149 7.47 8.77 7.57
N SER A 150 6.34 9.40 7.89
CA SER A 150 6.31 10.83 8.23
C SER A 150 7.04 11.11 9.54
N TYR A 151 6.82 10.30 10.57
CA TYR A 151 7.56 10.37 11.83
C TYR A 151 9.07 10.21 11.62
N ALA A 152 9.47 9.16 10.90
CA ALA A 152 10.88 8.89 10.62
C ALA A 152 11.52 9.99 9.76
N GLY A 153 10.78 10.55 8.80
CA GLY A 153 11.24 11.63 7.95
C GLY A 153 11.59 12.90 8.75
N ILE A 154 10.69 13.33 9.62
CA ILE A 154 10.91 14.50 10.48
C ILE A 154 12.05 14.24 11.48
N LYS A 155 12.11 13.05 12.11
CA LYS A 155 13.20 12.70 13.06
C LYS A 155 14.58 12.66 12.40
N ARG A 156 14.68 12.42 11.10
CA ARG A 156 15.93 12.44 10.33
C ARG A 156 16.39 13.83 9.91
N THR A 157 15.59 14.88 10.15
CA THR A 157 16.00 16.25 9.87
C THR A 157 17.28 16.58 10.65
N SER A 158 18.31 17.05 9.95
CA SER A 158 19.59 17.37 10.57
C SER A 158 19.43 18.49 11.60
N GLN A 159 19.95 18.29 12.80
CA GLN A 159 19.97 19.30 13.85
C GLN A 159 20.73 20.58 13.41
N VAL A 160 21.76 20.41 12.57
CA VAL A 160 22.52 21.55 12.03
C VAL A 160 21.63 22.49 11.23
N HIS A 161 20.73 21.95 10.40
CA HIS A 161 19.79 22.78 9.64
C HIS A 161 18.83 23.54 10.55
N LEU A 162 18.39 22.91 11.64
CA LEU A 162 17.50 23.56 12.63
C LEU A 162 18.25 24.65 13.41
N TRP A 163 19.50 24.41 13.81
CA TRP A 163 20.33 25.41 14.47
C TRP A 163 20.60 26.60 13.57
N VAL A 164 20.97 26.38 12.30
CA VAL A 164 21.16 27.46 11.33
C VAL A 164 19.88 28.30 11.19
N ALA A 165 18.72 27.68 11.01
CA ALA A 165 17.46 28.40 10.94
C ALA A 165 17.17 29.20 12.21
N SER A 166 17.47 28.65 13.38
CA SER A 166 17.33 29.32 14.68
C SER A 166 18.24 30.54 14.81
N THR A 167 19.50 30.48 14.33
CA THR A 167 20.43 31.65 14.32
C THR A 167 19.92 32.79 13.46
N PHE A 168 19.15 32.48 12.40
CA PHE A 168 18.45 33.49 11.60
C PHE A 168 17.11 33.96 12.19
N GLY A 169 16.80 33.60 13.43
CA GLY A 169 15.59 34.04 14.13
C GLY A 169 14.31 33.28 13.72
N ALA A 170 14.41 32.12 13.09
CA ALA A 170 13.24 31.35 12.72
C ALA A 170 12.48 30.83 13.96
N THR A 171 11.18 31.04 13.98
CA THR A 171 10.29 30.48 15.01
C THR A 171 10.17 28.95 14.86
N ASN A 172 9.75 28.28 15.93
CA ASN A 172 9.57 26.81 15.93
C ASN A 172 8.66 26.31 14.77
N MET A 173 7.57 27.03 14.48
CA MET A 173 6.69 26.70 13.35
C MET A 173 7.35 26.96 12.00
N GLN A 174 8.14 28.04 11.88
CA GLN A 174 8.89 28.28 10.65
C GLN A 174 9.94 27.19 10.40
N MET A 175 10.62 26.71 11.42
CA MET A 175 11.55 25.60 11.33
C MET A 175 10.83 24.30 10.89
N LEU A 176 9.63 24.02 11.42
CA LEU A 176 8.85 22.88 11.00
C LEU A 176 8.47 22.95 9.51
N PHE A 177 7.80 24.04 9.09
CA PHE A 177 7.25 24.11 7.73
C PHE A 177 8.28 24.43 6.66
N LYS A 178 9.35 25.22 6.97
CA LYS A 178 10.34 25.65 5.99
C LYS A 178 11.60 24.76 5.95
N VAL A 179 11.86 23.99 7.00
CA VAL A 179 13.06 23.14 7.08
C VAL A 179 12.70 21.67 7.25
N ALA A 180 12.00 21.31 8.33
CA ALA A 180 11.79 19.91 8.68
C ALA A 180 10.88 19.18 7.67
N ILE A 181 9.71 19.74 7.34
CA ILE A 181 8.79 19.13 6.37
C ILE A 181 9.43 19.01 4.98
N PRO A 182 10.03 20.04 4.38
CA PRO A 182 10.69 19.92 3.08
C PRO A 182 11.81 18.86 3.05
N THR A 183 12.62 18.77 4.10
CA THR A 183 13.66 17.72 4.18
C THR A 183 13.09 16.33 4.39
N ALA A 184 11.91 16.20 5.02
CA ALA A 184 11.23 14.94 5.25
C ALA A 184 10.40 14.44 4.04
N LEU A 185 10.10 15.31 3.06
CA LEU A 185 9.26 14.97 1.90
C LEU A 185 9.65 13.66 1.19
N PRO A 186 10.93 13.38 0.89
CA PRO A 186 11.30 12.12 0.23
C PRO A 186 10.86 10.89 1.04
N MET A 187 10.95 10.97 2.38
CA MET A 187 10.56 9.89 3.26
C MET A 187 9.03 9.78 3.38
N ILE A 188 8.33 10.92 3.43
CA ILE A 188 6.87 10.98 3.40
C ILE A 188 6.35 10.35 2.10
N PHE A 189 6.89 10.73 0.93
CA PHE A 189 6.53 10.13 -0.35
C PHE A 189 6.82 8.63 -0.42
N THR A 190 7.91 8.17 0.22
CA THR A 190 8.18 6.74 0.37
C THR A 190 7.06 6.05 1.15
N GLY A 191 6.61 6.65 2.25
CA GLY A 191 5.47 6.17 3.04
C GLY A 191 4.17 6.12 2.25
N LEU A 192 3.90 7.16 1.44
CA LEU A 192 2.73 7.23 0.57
C LEU A 192 2.75 6.11 -0.49
N ARG A 193 3.91 5.85 -1.07
CA ARG A 193 4.07 4.75 -2.04
C ARG A 193 3.86 3.39 -1.39
N LEU A 194 4.44 3.16 -0.21
CA LEU A 194 4.27 1.90 0.54
C LEU A 194 2.83 1.70 1.04
N ALA A 195 2.08 2.77 1.20
CA ALA A 195 0.67 2.73 1.59
C ALA A 195 -0.26 2.31 0.43
N LEU A 196 0.21 2.39 -0.82
CA LEU A 196 -0.53 1.99 -2.03
C LEU A 196 -0.29 0.53 -2.43
N GLY A 197 0.81 -0.08 -2.00
CA GLY A 197 1.23 -1.45 -2.34
C GLY A 197 1.23 -2.36 -1.16
#